data_e7d0e8d2e24b88a96b795e5fd0c3ba03
#
_entry.id   e7d0e8d2e24b88a96b795e5fd0c3ba03
#
_cell.length_a   1.000
_cell.length_b   1.000
_cell.length_c   1.000
_cell.angle_alpha   90.00
_cell.angle_beta   90.00
_cell.angle_gamma   90.00
#
_symmetry.space_group_name_H-M   'P 1'
#
loop_
_entity.id
_entity.type
_entity.pdbx_description
1 polymer ?
#
loop_
_entity_poly.entity_id
_entity_poly.type
_entity_poly.pdbx_seq_one_letter_code
_entity_poly.pdbx_strand_id
1 'polypeptide(L)'
;VRKSIAVLGSALFFAVAPSVLAGLIPWSITDWEFRPPFFDLQATRAVGILLIAAGLPGLIDSFARFALQGLGTPAPIAPPQNLVVTGLYRYVRNPMYVAVVAVILGQGILFGDERLLVYGGLLWLAFHAFVLAYEEPVLAESFGAQYEDFRANVPRWIPRLSPWRTA
;
A
#
# COMPACT_ATOMS: atom_id res chain seq x y z
N VAL A 1 -19.12 -12.28 -15.99
CA VAL A 1 -17.82 -12.57 -16.60
C VAL A 1 -16.80 -11.48 -16.22
N ARG A 2 -17.08 -10.17 -16.40
CA ARG A 2 -16.15 -9.08 -16.10
C ARG A 2 -15.73 -9.00 -14.61
N LYS A 3 -16.70 -9.20 -13.69
CA LYS A 3 -16.44 -9.14 -12.24
C LYS A 3 -15.53 -10.29 -11.78
N SER A 4 -15.75 -11.49 -12.27
CA SER A 4 -14.90 -12.63 -11.95
C SER A 4 -13.47 -12.48 -12.49
N ILE A 5 -13.29 -11.92 -13.69
CA ILE A 5 -11.98 -11.66 -14.29
C ILE A 5 -11.25 -10.56 -13.47
N ALA A 6 -11.92 -9.49 -13.06
CA ALA A 6 -11.35 -8.44 -12.24
C ALA A 6 -10.91 -8.98 -10.86
N VAL A 7 -11.74 -9.80 -10.23
CA VAL A 7 -11.41 -10.42 -8.93
C VAL A 7 -10.22 -11.38 -9.05
N LEU A 8 -10.21 -12.24 -10.07
CA LEU A 8 -9.09 -13.17 -10.31
C LEU A 8 -7.80 -12.42 -10.66
N GLY A 9 -7.87 -11.40 -11.52
CA GLY A 9 -6.73 -10.58 -11.87
C GLY A 9 -6.16 -9.82 -10.66
N SER A 10 -7.03 -9.25 -9.82
CA SER A 10 -6.62 -8.59 -8.58
C SER A 10 -6.03 -9.59 -7.58
N ALA A 11 -6.63 -10.79 -7.45
CA ALA A 11 -6.10 -11.82 -6.56
C ALA A 11 -4.72 -12.30 -7.00
N LEU A 12 -4.51 -12.52 -8.30
CA LEU A 12 -3.21 -12.88 -8.85
C LEU A 12 -2.18 -11.75 -8.66
N PHE A 13 -2.56 -10.51 -8.96
CA PHE A 13 -1.70 -9.35 -8.75
C PHE A 13 -1.36 -9.17 -7.27
N PHE A 14 -2.32 -9.36 -6.37
CA PHE A 14 -2.09 -9.35 -4.92
C PHE A 14 -1.12 -10.45 -4.48
N ALA A 15 -1.30 -11.66 -4.98
CA ALA A 15 -0.40 -12.76 -4.64
C ALA A 15 1.04 -12.53 -5.13
N VAL A 16 1.22 -11.96 -6.32
CA VAL A 16 2.54 -11.79 -6.93
C VAL A 16 3.22 -10.49 -6.49
N ALA A 17 2.60 -9.33 -6.68
CA ALA A 17 3.29 -8.05 -6.49
C ALA A 17 3.67 -7.78 -5.02
N PRO A 18 2.77 -7.86 -4.02
CA PRO A 18 3.16 -7.68 -2.63
C PRO A 18 4.08 -8.77 -2.11
N SER A 19 3.90 -10.04 -2.56
CA SER A 19 4.78 -11.14 -2.13
C SER A 19 6.20 -10.94 -2.66
N VAL A 20 6.36 -10.43 -3.87
CA VAL A 20 7.69 -10.07 -4.40
C VAL A 20 8.25 -8.86 -3.68
N LEU A 21 7.50 -7.76 -3.60
CA LEU A 21 8.00 -6.49 -3.06
C LEU A 21 8.24 -6.52 -1.54
N ALA A 22 7.33 -7.14 -0.78
CA ALA A 22 7.40 -7.15 0.68
C ALA A 22 7.81 -8.52 1.28
N GLY A 23 8.03 -9.54 0.45
CA GLY A 23 8.48 -10.87 0.83
C GLY A 23 9.81 -11.26 0.19
N LEU A 24 9.78 -11.60 -1.10
CA LEU A 24 10.94 -12.15 -1.81
C LEU A 24 12.13 -11.20 -1.85
N ILE A 25 11.93 -9.91 -2.18
CA ILE A 25 13.02 -8.93 -2.24
C ILE A 25 13.60 -8.68 -0.84
N PRO A 26 12.82 -8.38 0.22
CA PRO A 26 13.34 -8.30 1.57
C PRO A 26 14.10 -9.54 2.00
N TRP A 27 13.58 -10.73 1.73
CA TRP A 27 14.30 -11.97 2.01
C TRP A 27 15.63 -12.06 1.25
N SER A 28 15.65 -11.76 -0.04
CA SER A 28 16.90 -11.83 -0.85
C SER A 28 17.96 -10.81 -0.42
N ILE A 29 17.56 -9.71 0.24
CA ILE A 29 18.47 -8.70 0.77
C ILE A 29 19.06 -9.14 2.13
N THR A 30 18.28 -9.83 2.95
CA THR A 30 18.57 -10.01 4.39
C THR A 30 18.64 -11.44 4.83
N ASP A 31 18.19 -12.42 4.01
CA ASP A 31 17.93 -13.82 4.40
C ASP A 31 17.06 -13.94 5.67
N TRP A 32 16.43 -12.85 6.08
CA TRP A 32 15.70 -12.65 7.35
C TRP A 32 16.55 -12.96 8.58
N GLU A 33 17.84 -12.72 8.49
CA GLU A 33 18.75 -12.86 9.62
C GLU A 33 18.60 -11.70 10.61
N PHE A 34 18.55 -12.03 11.88
CA PHE A 34 18.53 -11.04 12.96
C PHE A 34 19.91 -10.43 13.16
N ARG A 35 20.01 -9.12 12.99
CA ARG A 35 21.18 -8.30 13.32
C ARG A 35 20.96 -7.58 14.66
N PRO A 36 21.97 -6.93 15.24
CA PRO A 36 21.76 -6.07 16.40
C PRO A 36 20.60 -5.10 16.20
N PRO A 37 19.74 -4.88 17.19
CA PRO A 37 18.63 -3.95 17.08
C PRO A 37 19.17 -2.52 16.92
N PHE A 38 18.39 -1.65 16.25
CA PHE A 38 18.78 -0.25 16.14
C PHE A 38 18.97 0.36 17.54
N PHE A 39 20.04 1.16 17.69
CA PHE A 39 20.42 1.81 18.94
C PHE A 39 20.67 0.83 20.11
N ASP A 40 20.93 -0.44 19.83
CA ASP A 40 21.04 -1.52 20.83
C ASP A 40 19.80 -1.68 21.72
N LEU A 41 18.65 -1.18 21.27
CA LEU A 41 17.37 -1.20 21.99
C LEU A 41 16.44 -2.29 21.45
N GLN A 42 16.21 -3.34 22.26
CA GLN A 42 15.25 -4.40 21.90
C GLN A 42 13.82 -3.87 21.66
N ALA A 43 13.45 -2.75 22.29
CA ALA A 43 12.16 -2.10 22.09
C ALA A 43 11.91 -1.66 20.62
N THR A 44 12.96 -1.40 19.85
CA THR A 44 12.81 -1.05 18.42
C THR A 44 12.17 -2.20 17.63
N ARG A 45 12.44 -3.45 17.98
CA ARG A 45 11.83 -4.62 17.35
C ARG A 45 10.30 -4.65 17.51
N ALA A 46 9.80 -4.19 18.66
CA ALA A 46 8.36 -4.07 18.88
C ALA A 46 7.71 -3.10 17.88
N VAL A 47 8.38 -2.00 17.56
CA VAL A 47 7.92 -1.06 16.50
C VAL A 47 7.86 -1.77 15.15
N GLY A 48 8.88 -2.57 14.81
CA GLY A 48 8.88 -3.38 13.59
C GLY A 48 7.71 -4.36 13.52
N ILE A 49 7.45 -5.07 14.62
CA ILE A 49 6.31 -6.00 14.73
C ILE A 49 4.97 -5.24 14.55
N LEU A 50 4.80 -4.09 15.20
CA LEU A 50 3.59 -3.29 15.10
C LEU A 50 3.34 -2.79 13.68
N LEU A 51 4.38 -2.36 12.96
CA LEU A 51 4.28 -1.95 11.56
C LEU A 51 3.85 -3.11 10.66
N ILE A 52 4.39 -4.30 10.84
CA ILE A 52 4.00 -5.50 10.09
C ILE A 52 2.57 -5.89 10.45
N ALA A 53 2.23 -5.92 11.74
CA ALA A 53 0.91 -6.30 12.24
C ALA A 53 -0.21 -5.33 11.77
N ALA A 54 0.10 -4.05 11.58
CA ALA A 54 -0.82 -3.07 11.02
C ALA A 54 -0.83 -3.10 9.47
N GLY A 55 0.34 -3.28 8.86
CA GLY A 55 0.50 -3.25 7.41
C GLY A 55 -0.17 -4.43 6.71
N LEU A 56 -0.01 -5.66 7.21
CA LEU A 56 -0.59 -6.85 6.56
C LEU A 56 -2.14 -6.81 6.48
N PRO A 57 -2.89 -6.57 7.56
CA PRO A 57 -4.34 -6.43 7.47
C PRO A 57 -4.77 -5.24 6.61
N GLY A 58 -4.05 -4.11 6.70
CA GLY A 58 -4.30 -2.93 5.88
C GLY A 58 -4.13 -3.20 4.39
N LEU A 59 -3.14 -4.00 4.03
CA LEU A 59 -2.89 -4.44 2.67
C LEU A 59 -4.03 -5.33 2.16
N ILE A 60 -4.43 -6.33 2.94
CA ILE A 60 -5.51 -7.25 2.60
C ILE A 60 -6.85 -6.50 2.44
N ASP A 61 -7.22 -5.63 3.39
CA ASP A 61 -8.46 -4.83 3.32
C ASP A 61 -8.48 -3.93 2.08
N SER A 62 -7.35 -3.25 1.79
CA SER A 62 -7.25 -2.33 0.66
C SER A 62 -7.40 -3.06 -0.68
N PHE A 63 -6.75 -4.21 -0.84
CA PHE A 63 -6.90 -5.05 -2.04
C PHE A 63 -8.31 -5.62 -2.19
N ALA A 64 -8.89 -6.14 -1.13
CA ALA A 64 -10.24 -6.68 -1.16
C ALA A 64 -11.26 -5.60 -1.61
N ARG A 65 -11.16 -4.40 -1.07
CA ARG A 65 -12.03 -3.27 -1.48
C ARG A 65 -11.79 -2.87 -2.92
N PHE A 66 -10.54 -2.75 -3.33
CA PHE A 66 -10.22 -2.40 -4.70
C PHE A 66 -10.75 -3.45 -5.69
N ALA A 67 -10.55 -4.73 -5.43
CA ALA A 67 -11.02 -5.82 -6.28
C ALA A 67 -12.55 -5.90 -6.35
N LEU A 68 -13.23 -5.76 -5.20
CA LEU A 68 -14.68 -5.97 -5.10
C LEU A 68 -15.49 -4.71 -5.47
N GLN A 69 -14.97 -3.52 -5.22
CA GLN A 69 -15.67 -2.25 -5.41
C GLN A 69 -15.16 -1.49 -6.62
N GLY A 70 -13.84 -1.43 -6.84
CA GLY A 70 -13.22 -0.79 -7.97
C GLY A 70 -13.48 -1.51 -9.30
N LEU A 71 -13.68 -2.83 -9.26
CA LEU A 71 -13.87 -3.69 -10.44
C LEU A 71 -12.74 -3.56 -11.48
N GLY A 72 -11.55 -3.24 -11.02
CA GLY A 72 -10.32 -3.13 -11.80
C GLY A 72 -9.18 -3.91 -11.15
N THR A 73 -7.97 -3.76 -11.69
CA THR A 73 -6.75 -4.24 -11.05
C THR A 73 -5.91 -3.06 -10.60
N PRO A 74 -5.13 -3.17 -9.51
CA PRO A 74 -4.19 -2.11 -9.11
C PRO A 74 -3.08 -1.84 -10.13
N ALA A 75 -2.92 -2.72 -11.12
CA ALA A 75 -2.03 -2.51 -12.25
C ALA A 75 -2.69 -1.64 -13.33
N PRO A 76 -1.92 -0.86 -14.11
CA PRO A 76 -2.45 0.00 -15.17
C PRO A 76 -3.11 -0.76 -16.34
N ILE A 77 -3.22 -2.09 -16.25
CA ILE A 77 -3.79 -2.97 -17.27
C ILE A 77 -5.33 -2.88 -17.29
N ALA A 78 -5.97 -2.67 -16.13
CA ALA A 78 -7.42 -2.57 -16.02
C ALA A 78 -7.77 -1.51 -14.95
N PRO A 79 -7.89 -0.23 -15.35
CA PRO A 79 -8.22 0.85 -14.44
C PRO A 79 -9.57 0.61 -13.76
N PRO A 80 -9.77 1.12 -12.54
CA PRO A 80 -11.00 0.91 -11.79
C PRO A 80 -12.20 1.51 -12.52
N GLN A 81 -13.34 0.83 -12.45
CA GLN A 81 -14.61 1.31 -12.99
C GLN A 81 -15.34 2.22 -12.00
N ASN A 82 -15.02 2.10 -10.72
CA ASN A 82 -15.59 2.91 -9.65
C ASN A 82 -14.46 3.44 -8.76
N LEU A 83 -14.62 4.66 -8.28
CA LEU A 83 -13.72 5.24 -7.29
C LEU A 83 -13.98 4.57 -5.93
N VAL A 84 -12.94 3.96 -5.35
CA VAL A 84 -13.02 3.30 -4.04
C VAL A 84 -12.77 4.31 -2.94
N VAL A 85 -13.82 4.61 -2.15
CA VAL A 85 -13.81 5.59 -1.06
C VAL A 85 -14.30 5.00 0.27
N THR A 86 -14.04 3.73 0.50
CA THR A 86 -14.47 2.97 1.69
C THR A 86 -13.29 2.44 2.49
N GLY A 87 -13.52 2.00 3.74
CA GLY A 87 -12.47 1.43 4.58
C GLY A 87 -11.30 2.39 4.77
N LEU A 88 -10.08 1.92 4.57
CA LEU A 88 -8.85 2.71 4.72
C LEU A 88 -8.74 3.85 3.69
N TYR A 89 -9.40 3.76 2.53
CA TYR A 89 -9.46 4.84 1.55
C TYR A 89 -10.17 6.11 2.08
N ARG A 90 -10.93 6.02 3.15
CA ARG A 90 -11.52 7.19 3.83
C ARG A 90 -10.52 7.96 4.70
N TYR A 91 -9.36 7.38 4.96
CA TYR A 91 -8.31 7.95 5.79
C TYR A 91 -7.10 8.41 4.98
N VAL A 92 -6.75 7.67 3.94
CA VAL A 92 -5.61 7.94 3.07
C VAL A 92 -5.91 7.46 1.66
N ARG A 93 -5.47 8.20 0.63
CA ARG A 93 -5.80 7.85 -0.77
C ARG A 93 -5.09 6.61 -1.27
N ASN A 94 -3.89 6.32 -0.77
CA ASN A 94 -3.03 5.23 -1.24
C ASN A 94 -2.73 4.20 -0.14
N PRO A 95 -3.76 3.58 0.48
CA PRO A 95 -3.55 2.68 1.63
C PRO A 95 -2.76 1.43 1.28
N MET A 96 -2.86 0.89 0.05
CA MET A 96 -2.09 -0.26 -0.39
C MET A 96 -0.58 0.01 -0.36
N TYR A 97 -0.13 1.12 -0.95
CA TYR A 97 1.29 1.50 -0.97
C TYR A 97 1.81 1.79 0.43
N VAL A 98 1.02 2.50 1.25
CA VAL A 98 1.36 2.76 2.65
C VAL A 98 1.56 1.44 3.41
N ALA A 99 0.67 0.47 3.21
CA ALA A 99 0.74 -0.83 3.87
C ALA A 99 1.96 -1.65 3.41
N VAL A 100 2.26 -1.70 2.11
CA VAL A 100 3.47 -2.37 1.59
C VAL A 100 4.73 -1.77 2.19
N VAL A 101 4.86 -0.45 2.16
CA VAL A 101 6.03 0.24 2.73
C VAL A 101 6.13 0.01 4.25
N ALA A 102 5.00 0.04 4.98
CA ALA A 102 4.99 -0.24 6.41
C ALA A 102 5.50 -1.66 6.72
N VAL A 103 5.11 -2.67 5.94
CA VAL A 103 5.60 -4.06 6.10
C VAL A 103 7.10 -4.14 5.84
N ILE A 104 7.61 -3.47 4.81
CA ILE A 104 9.04 -3.48 4.48
C ILE A 104 9.87 -2.76 5.56
N LEU A 105 9.46 -1.56 5.97
CA LEU A 105 10.13 -0.82 7.04
C LEU A 105 10.03 -1.58 8.38
N GLY A 106 8.88 -2.21 8.64
CA GLY A 106 8.70 -3.07 9.80
C GLY A 106 9.69 -4.24 9.84
N GLN A 107 9.93 -4.89 8.70
CA GLN A 107 10.95 -5.93 8.58
C GLN A 107 12.35 -5.36 8.82
N GLY A 108 12.69 -4.20 8.22
CA GLY A 108 13.98 -3.55 8.43
C GLY A 108 14.24 -3.27 9.91
N ILE A 109 13.26 -2.74 10.63
CA ILE A 109 13.36 -2.44 12.05
C ILE A 109 13.40 -3.73 12.91
N LEU A 110 12.58 -4.73 12.55
CA LEU A 110 12.53 -6.00 13.26
C LEU A 110 13.86 -6.77 13.17
N PHE A 111 14.41 -6.88 11.97
CA PHE A 111 15.66 -7.60 11.73
C PHE A 111 16.92 -6.76 12.04
N GLY A 112 16.78 -5.44 12.25
CA GLY A 112 17.91 -4.54 12.48
C GLY A 112 18.71 -4.28 11.21
N ASP A 113 18.08 -4.30 10.03
CA ASP A 113 18.75 -4.20 8.76
C ASP A 113 18.39 -2.88 8.02
N GLU A 114 19.36 -1.97 7.96
CA GLU A 114 19.21 -0.67 7.32
C GLU A 114 18.97 -0.76 5.80
N ARG A 115 19.42 -1.83 5.15
CA ARG A 115 19.21 -2.02 3.70
C ARG A 115 17.73 -2.06 3.35
N LEU A 116 16.88 -2.63 4.24
CA LEU A 116 15.43 -2.63 4.06
C LEU A 116 14.82 -1.24 4.29
N LEU A 117 15.40 -0.41 5.16
CA LEU A 117 14.93 0.97 5.31
C LEU A 117 15.21 1.79 4.04
N VAL A 118 16.40 1.62 3.47
CA VAL A 118 16.76 2.25 2.18
C VAL A 118 15.86 1.73 1.06
N TYR A 119 15.68 0.41 0.96
CA TYR A 119 14.79 -0.20 -0.03
C TYR A 119 13.35 0.31 0.10
N GLY A 120 12.79 0.35 1.31
CA GLY A 120 11.44 0.88 1.56
C GLY A 120 11.30 2.35 1.18
N GLY A 121 12.32 3.16 1.46
CA GLY A 121 12.37 4.57 1.05
C GLY A 121 12.42 4.75 -0.47
N LEU A 122 13.25 3.97 -1.18
CA LEU A 122 13.34 4.00 -2.64
C LEU A 122 12.03 3.52 -3.29
N LEU A 123 11.43 2.47 -2.76
CA LEU A 123 10.15 1.97 -3.24
C LEU A 123 9.02 2.99 -3.03
N TRP A 124 9.00 3.66 -1.87
CA TRP A 124 8.05 4.75 -1.64
C TRP A 124 8.22 5.89 -2.64
N LEU A 125 9.46 6.29 -2.96
CA LEU A 125 9.73 7.30 -3.99
C LEU A 125 9.22 6.85 -5.36
N ALA A 126 9.41 5.58 -5.73
CA ALA A 126 8.89 5.02 -6.97
C ALA A 126 7.35 5.05 -7.00
N PHE A 127 6.69 4.65 -5.91
CA PHE A 127 5.23 4.76 -5.78
C PHE A 127 4.77 6.22 -5.85
N HIS A 128 5.48 7.14 -5.20
CA HIS A 128 5.15 8.56 -5.23
C HIS A 128 5.21 9.12 -6.66
N ALA A 129 6.27 8.81 -7.39
CA ALA A 129 6.41 9.22 -8.79
C ALA A 129 5.30 8.61 -9.68
N PHE A 130 4.99 7.32 -9.50
CA PHE A 130 3.93 6.63 -10.24
C PHE A 130 2.54 7.25 -9.97
N VAL A 131 2.22 7.50 -8.71
CA VAL A 131 0.94 8.10 -8.31
C VAL A 131 0.79 9.49 -8.93
N LEU A 132 1.82 10.33 -8.89
CA LEU A 132 1.77 11.67 -9.45
C LEU A 132 1.72 11.70 -10.97
N ALA A 133 2.55 10.87 -11.62
CA ALA A 133 2.72 10.91 -13.07
C ALA A 133 1.63 10.13 -13.82
N TYR A 134 1.02 9.14 -13.20
CA TYR A 134 0.08 8.24 -13.86
C TYR A 134 -1.26 8.11 -13.14
N GLU A 135 -1.27 7.69 -11.87
CA GLU A 135 -2.51 7.26 -11.21
C GLU A 135 -3.47 8.43 -10.95
N GLU A 136 -2.99 9.53 -10.38
CA GLU A 136 -3.83 10.71 -10.10
C GLU A 136 -4.39 11.36 -11.39
N PRO A 137 -3.61 11.56 -12.47
CA PRO A 137 -4.16 12.01 -13.76
C PRO A 137 -5.25 11.09 -14.32
N VAL A 138 -5.03 9.77 -14.31
CA VAL A 138 -6.02 8.80 -14.81
C VAL A 138 -7.29 8.82 -13.96
N LEU A 139 -7.18 8.92 -12.64
CA LEU A 139 -8.35 9.01 -11.76
C LEU A 139 -9.11 10.33 -11.94
N ALA A 140 -8.40 11.44 -12.12
CA ALA A 140 -9.00 12.74 -12.37
C ALA A 140 -9.78 12.76 -13.71
N GLU A 141 -9.21 12.17 -14.76
CA GLU A 141 -9.86 12.03 -16.06
C GLU A 141 -11.09 11.10 -15.98
N SER A 142 -10.96 9.97 -15.28
CA SER A 142 -12.00 8.94 -15.22
C SER A 142 -13.19 9.34 -14.33
N PHE A 143 -12.95 10.05 -13.23
CA PHE A 143 -13.95 10.32 -12.19
C PHE A 143 -14.26 11.82 -11.98
N GLY A 144 -13.52 12.71 -12.62
CA GLY A 144 -13.79 14.15 -12.62
C GLY A 144 -14.02 14.74 -11.22
N ALA A 145 -15.15 15.43 -11.06
CA ALA A 145 -15.52 16.12 -9.83
C ALA A 145 -15.55 15.20 -8.59
N GLN A 146 -15.91 13.92 -8.75
CA GLN A 146 -15.91 12.96 -7.65
C GLN A 146 -14.49 12.69 -7.12
N TYR A 147 -13.52 12.59 -8.02
CA TYR A 147 -12.11 12.44 -7.61
C TYR A 147 -11.56 13.74 -7.01
N GLU A 148 -11.91 14.90 -7.54
CA GLU A 148 -11.46 16.19 -6.99
C GLU A 148 -11.97 16.40 -5.56
N ASP A 149 -13.22 16.06 -5.28
CA ASP A 149 -13.77 16.12 -3.91
C ASP A 149 -13.03 15.14 -2.97
N PHE A 150 -12.80 13.91 -3.43
CA PHE A 150 -12.00 12.94 -2.69
C PHE A 150 -10.58 13.44 -2.40
N ARG A 151 -9.91 14.00 -3.43
CA ARG A 151 -8.55 14.53 -3.34
C ARG A 151 -8.44 15.72 -2.38
N ALA A 152 -9.44 16.57 -2.35
CA ALA A 152 -9.48 17.73 -1.46
C ALA A 152 -9.64 17.35 0.01
N ASN A 153 -10.30 16.23 0.30
CA ASN A 153 -10.67 15.83 1.66
C ASN A 153 -9.79 14.72 2.26
N VAL A 154 -9.15 13.89 1.43
CA VAL A 154 -8.34 12.76 1.88
C VAL A 154 -6.89 12.94 1.46
N PRO A 155 -5.93 12.92 2.40
CA PRO A 155 -4.51 13.10 2.09
C PRO A 155 -3.93 11.92 1.33
N ARG A 156 -2.82 12.16 0.60
CA ARG A 156 -2.18 11.15 -0.26
C ARG A 156 -1.51 10.03 0.52
N TRP A 157 -0.75 10.35 1.57
CA TRP A 157 0.17 9.42 2.26
C TRP A 157 -0.05 9.30 3.76
N ILE A 158 -0.38 10.39 4.44
CA ILE A 158 -0.52 10.42 5.90
C ILE A 158 -2.00 10.25 6.24
N PRO A 159 -2.37 9.15 6.94
CA PRO A 159 -3.77 8.92 7.28
C PRO A 159 -4.37 10.02 8.17
N ARG A 160 -5.61 10.40 7.90
CA ARG A 160 -6.42 11.24 8.78
C ARG A 160 -6.73 10.51 10.08
N LEU A 161 -6.98 11.26 11.13
CA LEU A 161 -7.43 10.69 12.41
C LEU A 161 -8.91 10.29 12.40
N SER A 162 -9.71 10.86 11.49
CA SER A 162 -11.15 10.54 11.36
C SER A 162 -11.49 10.20 9.89
N PRO A 163 -12.43 9.25 9.65
CA PRO A 163 -12.78 8.86 8.29
C PRO A 163 -13.53 9.99 7.58
N TRP A 164 -13.17 10.23 6.32
CA TRP A 164 -13.97 11.07 5.44
C TRP A 164 -15.33 10.42 5.14
N ARG A 165 -16.39 11.23 5.08
CA ARG A 165 -17.72 10.81 4.68
C ARG A 165 -18.11 11.63 3.45
N THR A 166 -18.54 10.95 2.42
CA THR A 166 -19.21 11.60 1.28
C THR A 166 -20.49 12.27 1.81
N ALA A 167 -20.71 13.51 1.41
CA ALA A 167 -21.93 14.22 1.72
C ALA A 167 -23.15 13.53 1.08
#